data_bec104e8ddfbe66a738b55cb39bdc989
#
_entry.id   bec104e8ddfbe66a738b55cb39bdc989
#
_cell.length_a   1.000
_cell.length_b   1.000
_cell.length_c   1.000
_cell.angle_alpha   90.00
_cell.angle_beta   90.00
_cell.angle_gamma   90.00
#
_symmetry.space_group_name_H-M   'P 1'
#
loop_
_entity.id
_entity.type
_entity.pdbx_description
1 polymer ?
#
loop_
_entity_poly.entity_id
_entity_poly.type
_entity_poly.pdbx_seq_one_letter_code
_entity_poly.pdbx_strand_id
1 'polypeptide(L)'
;MSAADNNVVEKDPGAWRRRTLVLIPLVAFLALAALFMLRLGAGDPSRIPSALIGHPAPQTSLPPLPALERDGNAVPGIDSAAFKGEVTVLNVWASWCVPCREEAPLLMNLAADRRLRVAGINYKDEPDNARRFLGRYGNPFAANGIDRNGRAAIEWGVYGVPETFVVGRDGHIAYKLIGPITPDNLDKALKPAIEKALAAPKPAKGE
;
A
#
# COMPACT_ATOMS: atom_id res chain seq x y z
N MET A 1 -38.72 -71.81 -39.84
CA MET A 1 -37.31 -71.75 -39.40
C MET A 1 -36.93 -70.27 -39.38
N SER A 2 -36.93 -69.64 -38.16
CA SER A 2 -36.67 -68.23 -37.98
C SER A 2 -35.30 -68.11 -37.32
N ALA A 3 -34.34 -67.49 -37.99
CA ALA A 3 -33.02 -67.20 -37.46
C ALA A 3 -33.12 -65.93 -36.58
N ALA A 4 -32.80 -66.11 -35.30
CA ALA A 4 -32.68 -64.97 -34.39
C ALA A 4 -31.29 -64.34 -34.54
N ASP A 5 -31.24 -63.14 -35.01
CA ASP A 5 -30.06 -62.29 -35.06
C ASP A 5 -29.71 -61.82 -33.65
N ASN A 6 -28.65 -62.41 -33.07
CA ASN A 6 -28.03 -61.95 -31.83
C ASN A 6 -27.03 -60.81 -32.15
N ASN A 7 -27.51 -59.60 -32.13
CA ASN A 7 -26.63 -58.43 -32.14
C ASN A 7 -25.96 -58.26 -30.77
N VAL A 8 -24.81 -58.90 -30.59
CA VAL A 8 -23.90 -58.68 -29.47
C VAL A 8 -23.20 -57.33 -29.77
N VAL A 9 -23.63 -56.28 -29.08
CA VAL A 9 -22.91 -54.98 -29.10
C VAL A 9 -21.57 -55.18 -28.41
N GLU A 10 -20.54 -55.39 -29.20
CA GLU A 10 -19.18 -55.47 -28.72
C GLU A 10 -18.75 -54.07 -28.22
N LYS A 11 -18.67 -53.93 -26.87
CA LYS A 11 -18.17 -52.69 -26.23
C LYS A 11 -16.70 -52.54 -26.56
N ASP A 12 -16.37 -51.59 -27.45
CA ASP A 12 -14.99 -51.22 -27.78
C ASP A 12 -14.23 -50.73 -26.55
N PRO A 13 -13.26 -51.48 -26.00
CA PRO A 13 -12.49 -51.09 -24.81
C PRO A 13 -11.55 -49.89 -25.07
N GLY A 14 -11.34 -49.51 -26.34
CA GLY A 14 -10.51 -48.37 -26.71
C GLY A 14 -11.21 -46.99 -26.50
N ALA A 15 -12.53 -46.98 -26.62
CA ALA A 15 -13.32 -45.74 -26.51
C ALA A 15 -13.28 -45.17 -25.07
N TRP A 16 -13.23 -46.01 -24.05
CA TRP A 16 -13.17 -45.59 -22.65
C TRP A 16 -11.80 -45.02 -22.30
N ARG A 17 -10.71 -45.68 -22.72
CA ARG A 17 -9.33 -45.16 -22.49
C ARG A 17 -9.11 -43.84 -23.21
N ARG A 18 -9.66 -43.59 -24.37
CA ARG A 18 -9.59 -42.29 -25.05
C ARG A 18 -10.36 -41.20 -24.31
N ARG A 19 -11.55 -41.52 -23.76
CA ARG A 19 -12.34 -40.57 -22.97
C ARG A 19 -11.62 -40.22 -21.65
N THR A 20 -11.03 -41.17 -20.94
CA THR A 20 -10.27 -40.90 -19.71
C THR A 20 -9.00 -40.10 -19.95
N LEU A 21 -8.29 -40.33 -21.05
CA LEU A 21 -7.09 -39.55 -21.46
C LEU A 21 -7.39 -38.07 -21.74
N VAL A 22 -8.62 -37.75 -22.16
CA VAL A 22 -9.05 -36.35 -22.42
C VAL A 22 -9.71 -35.75 -21.19
N LEU A 23 -10.48 -36.52 -20.44
CA LEU A 23 -11.22 -36.01 -19.27
C LEU A 23 -10.32 -35.73 -18.07
N ILE A 24 -9.27 -36.52 -17.82
CA ILE A 24 -8.37 -36.31 -16.68
C ILE A 24 -7.66 -34.96 -16.77
N PRO A 25 -7.01 -34.57 -17.88
CA PRO A 25 -6.37 -33.25 -17.97
C PRO A 25 -7.40 -32.11 -17.94
N LEU A 26 -8.58 -32.29 -18.50
CA LEU A 26 -9.64 -31.29 -18.43
C LEU A 26 -10.12 -31.06 -17.00
N VAL A 27 -10.38 -32.12 -16.24
CA VAL A 27 -10.80 -32.03 -14.83
C VAL A 27 -9.67 -31.43 -13.98
N ALA A 28 -8.42 -31.82 -14.22
CA ALA A 28 -7.26 -31.25 -13.55
C ALA A 28 -7.13 -29.74 -13.85
N PHE A 29 -7.31 -29.34 -15.09
CA PHE A 29 -7.30 -27.93 -15.48
C PHE A 29 -8.43 -27.12 -14.82
N LEU A 30 -9.65 -27.65 -14.84
CA LEU A 30 -10.80 -26.98 -14.20
C LEU A 30 -10.62 -26.88 -12.67
N ALA A 31 -10.10 -27.92 -12.02
CA ALA A 31 -9.79 -27.91 -10.60
C ALA A 31 -8.69 -26.87 -10.27
N LEU A 32 -7.65 -26.79 -11.09
CA LEU A 32 -6.59 -25.79 -10.93
C LEU A 32 -7.10 -24.38 -11.17
N ALA A 33 -7.92 -24.17 -12.20
CA ALA A 33 -8.55 -22.90 -12.50
C ALA A 33 -9.49 -22.44 -11.36
N ALA A 34 -10.29 -23.34 -10.82
CA ALA A 34 -11.15 -23.06 -9.67
C ALA A 34 -10.34 -22.73 -8.42
N LEU A 35 -9.27 -23.49 -8.14
CA LEU A 35 -8.34 -23.19 -7.04
C LEU A 35 -7.69 -21.82 -7.21
N PHE A 36 -7.28 -21.48 -8.41
CA PHE A 36 -6.66 -20.18 -8.71
C PHE A 36 -7.66 -19.03 -8.52
N MET A 37 -8.89 -19.18 -9.04
CA MET A 37 -9.96 -18.20 -8.83
C MET A 37 -10.29 -17.99 -7.35
N LEU A 38 -10.37 -19.06 -6.56
CA LEU A 38 -10.59 -18.98 -5.12
C LEU A 38 -9.43 -18.31 -4.38
N ARG A 39 -8.20 -18.53 -4.84
CA ARG A 39 -6.99 -17.95 -4.22
C ARG A 39 -6.76 -16.50 -4.64
N LEU A 40 -7.11 -16.09 -5.86
CA LEU A 40 -7.05 -14.69 -6.30
C LEU A 40 -7.96 -13.76 -5.49
N GLY A 41 -9.10 -14.26 -5.00
CA GLY A 41 -10.02 -13.51 -4.14
C GLY A 41 -9.67 -13.52 -2.65
N ALA A 42 -8.70 -14.34 -2.22
CA ALA A 42 -8.43 -14.59 -0.79
C ALA A 42 -7.24 -13.78 -0.22
N GLY A 43 -6.55 -13.00 -1.03
CA GLY A 43 -5.38 -12.21 -0.62
C GLY A 43 -5.65 -10.72 -0.69
N ASP A 44 -5.47 -10.02 0.43
CA ASP A 44 -5.34 -8.57 0.44
C ASP A 44 -3.87 -8.22 0.09
N PRO A 45 -3.58 -7.71 -1.12
CA PRO A 45 -2.20 -7.41 -1.54
C PRO A 45 -1.57 -6.29 -0.69
N SER A 46 -2.36 -5.54 0.07
CA SER A 46 -1.87 -4.52 1.00
C SER A 46 -1.26 -5.12 2.28
N ARG A 47 -1.40 -6.43 2.49
CA ARG A 47 -0.88 -7.14 3.67
C ARG A 47 0.47 -7.84 3.44
N ILE A 48 1.24 -7.44 2.44
CA ILE A 48 2.62 -7.93 2.32
C ILE A 48 3.40 -7.31 3.49
N PRO A 49 3.90 -8.13 4.46
CA PRO A 49 4.68 -7.59 5.56
C PRO A 49 5.91 -6.90 4.98
N SER A 50 5.99 -5.58 5.11
CA SER A 50 7.23 -4.88 4.75
C SER A 50 8.33 -5.33 5.71
N ALA A 51 9.49 -5.69 5.16
CA ALA A 51 10.67 -6.02 5.97
C ALA A 51 11.12 -4.87 6.90
N LEU A 52 10.61 -3.66 6.67
CA LEU A 52 10.91 -2.48 7.48
C LEU A 52 10.01 -2.31 8.72
N ILE A 53 8.92 -3.07 8.83
CA ILE A 53 8.05 -2.98 10.02
C ILE A 53 8.82 -3.45 11.26
N GLY A 54 8.81 -2.65 12.31
CA GLY A 54 9.58 -2.89 13.54
C GLY A 54 11.03 -2.44 13.48
N HIS A 55 11.51 -1.94 12.32
CA HIS A 55 12.85 -1.39 12.16
C HIS A 55 12.85 0.14 12.23
N PRO A 56 13.99 0.76 12.56
CA PRO A 56 14.13 2.21 12.49
C PRO A 56 13.76 2.74 11.10
N ALA A 57 13.06 3.87 11.05
CA ALA A 57 12.83 4.58 9.81
C ALA A 57 14.16 4.91 9.13
N PRO A 58 14.28 4.77 7.81
CA PRO A 58 15.48 5.14 7.07
C PRO A 58 15.89 6.58 7.35
N GLN A 59 17.20 6.82 7.48
CA GLN A 59 17.71 8.17 7.61
C GLN A 59 17.48 8.93 6.30
N THR A 60 16.59 9.90 6.36
CA THR A 60 16.10 10.60 5.18
C THR A 60 16.19 12.10 5.42
N SER A 61 16.92 12.79 4.55
CA SER A 61 16.95 14.25 4.51
C SER A 61 16.62 14.69 3.08
N LEU A 62 15.48 15.33 2.91
CA LEU A 62 14.99 15.81 1.62
C LEU A 62 14.71 17.31 1.67
N PRO A 63 15.09 18.07 0.63
CA PRO A 63 14.79 19.49 0.55
C PRO A 63 13.27 19.72 0.52
N PRO A 64 12.81 20.89 1.00
CA PRO A 64 11.41 21.26 0.95
C PRO A 64 10.92 21.45 -0.50
N LEU A 65 9.62 21.28 -0.70
CA LEU A 65 8.97 21.71 -1.95
C LEU A 65 9.02 23.24 -2.02
N PRO A 66 9.70 23.84 -3.00
CA PRO A 66 9.89 25.29 -3.08
C PRO A 66 8.56 26.04 -3.07
N ALA A 67 8.49 27.15 -2.32
CA ALA A 67 7.32 27.99 -2.19
C ALA A 67 6.03 27.25 -1.77
N LEU A 68 6.16 26.14 -1.06
CA LEU A 68 5.03 25.49 -0.41
C LEU A 68 4.81 26.11 0.97
N GLU A 69 3.60 26.61 1.17
CA GLU A 69 3.17 27.19 2.44
C GLU A 69 1.97 26.41 3.00
N ARG A 70 1.85 26.48 4.32
CA ARG A 70 0.66 26.03 5.06
C ARG A 70 0.39 27.03 6.18
N ASP A 71 -0.82 27.57 6.21
CA ASP A 71 -1.25 28.57 7.20
C ASP A 71 -0.27 29.79 7.26
N GLY A 72 0.24 30.22 6.09
CA GLY A 72 1.16 31.34 5.96
C GLY A 72 2.61 31.06 6.36
N ASN A 73 2.96 29.80 6.67
CA ASN A 73 4.31 29.40 7.02
C ASN A 73 4.88 28.47 5.95
N ALA A 74 6.18 28.64 5.67
CA ALA A 74 6.89 27.71 4.78
C ALA A 74 6.89 26.30 5.32
N VAL A 75 6.51 25.32 4.49
CA VAL A 75 6.52 23.91 4.86
C VAL A 75 7.96 23.39 4.75
N PRO A 76 8.56 22.88 5.84
CA PRO A 76 9.92 22.36 5.81
C PRO A 76 10.01 21.07 4.98
N GLY A 77 11.25 20.72 4.59
CA GLY A 77 11.57 19.43 4.01
C GLY A 77 11.45 18.28 5.01
N ILE A 78 11.80 17.09 4.59
CA ILE A 78 11.84 15.92 5.46
C ILE A 78 13.22 15.81 6.13
N ASP A 79 13.19 15.64 7.45
CA ASP A 79 14.27 15.12 8.26
C ASP A 79 13.71 14.02 9.14
N SER A 80 14.07 12.77 8.86
CA SER A 80 13.56 11.62 9.62
C SER A 80 14.02 11.59 11.08
N ALA A 81 15.09 12.30 11.43
CA ALA A 81 15.50 12.45 12.82
C ALA A 81 14.44 13.20 13.65
N ALA A 82 13.68 14.10 13.02
CA ALA A 82 12.59 14.83 13.65
C ALA A 82 11.31 14.00 13.89
N PHE A 83 11.26 12.73 13.45
CA PHE A 83 10.14 11.84 13.75
C PHE A 83 10.17 11.28 15.17
N LYS A 84 11.33 11.28 15.81
CA LYS A 84 11.44 10.86 17.23
C LYS A 84 10.64 11.77 18.15
N GLY A 85 9.88 11.17 19.05
CA GLY A 85 9.04 11.88 20.04
C GLY A 85 7.59 12.11 19.62
N GLU A 86 7.27 12.01 18.33
CA GLU A 86 5.92 12.18 17.79
C GLU A 86 5.52 10.97 16.94
N VAL A 87 4.22 10.69 16.86
CA VAL A 87 3.72 9.72 15.87
C VAL A 87 3.57 10.42 14.54
N THR A 88 4.29 9.93 13.54
CA THR A 88 4.29 10.51 12.20
C THR A 88 3.59 9.58 11.21
N VAL A 89 2.63 10.10 10.48
CA VAL A 89 2.04 9.46 9.29
C VAL A 89 2.76 10.03 8.07
N LEU A 90 3.65 9.23 7.49
CA LEU A 90 4.40 9.60 6.29
C LEU A 90 3.71 9.02 5.06
N ASN A 91 3.30 9.90 4.14
CA ASN A 91 2.68 9.52 2.88
C ASN A 91 3.63 9.80 1.71
N VAL A 92 3.81 8.82 0.84
CA VAL A 92 4.60 8.95 -0.40
C VAL A 92 3.62 9.14 -1.55
N TRP A 93 3.74 10.27 -2.24
CA TRP A 93 2.75 10.75 -3.19
C TRP A 93 3.35 11.43 -4.42
N ALA A 94 2.54 11.65 -5.45
CA ALA A 94 2.90 12.45 -6.61
C ALA A 94 1.69 13.14 -7.23
N SER A 95 1.89 14.26 -7.91
CA SER A 95 0.81 15.01 -8.57
C SER A 95 0.19 14.27 -9.77
N TRP A 96 0.96 13.42 -10.42
CA TRP A 96 0.51 12.58 -11.55
C TRP A 96 -0.23 11.30 -11.11
N CYS A 97 -0.27 11.02 -9.81
CA CYS A 97 -0.87 9.82 -9.24
C CYS A 97 -2.39 10.04 -9.03
N VAL A 98 -3.22 9.32 -9.77
CA VAL A 98 -4.69 9.42 -9.67
C VAL A 98 -5.19 8.95 -8.30
N PRO A 99 -4.76 7.80 -7.75
CA PRO A 99 -5.19 7.36 -6.42
C PRO A 99 -4.76 8.31 -5.29
N CYS A 100 -3.63 9.03 -5.44
CA CYS A 100 -3.21 10.04 -4.46
C CYS A 100 -4.21 11.21 -4.36
N ARG A 101 -4.87 11.56 -5.47
CA ARG A 101 -5.93 12.55 -5.48
C ARG A 101 -7.17 12.07 -4.74
N GLU A 102 -7.49 10.78 -4.86
CA GLU A 102 -8.66 10.17 -4.24
C GLU A 102 -8.51 10.09 -2.71
N GLU A 103 -7.30 9.84 -2.21
CA GLU A 103 -7.03 9.78 -0.76
C GLU A 103 -6.82 11.14 -0.09
N ALA A 104 -6.60 12.22 -0.86
CA ALA A 104 -6.25 13.53 -0.32
C ALA A 104 -7.24 14.04 0.76
N PRO A 105 -8.58 13.90 0.63
CA PRO A 105 -9.51 14.30 1.69
C PRO A 105 -9.32 13.53 2.99
N LEU A 106 -8.93 12.25 2.91
CA LEU A 106 -8.70 11.41 4.09
C LEU A 106 -7.40 11.80 4.80
N LEU A 107 -6.36 12.16 4.04
CA LEU A 107 -5.13 12.72 4.59
C LEU A 107 -5.36 14.08 5.27
N MET A 108 -6.21 14.93 4.70
CA MET A 108 -6.61 16.19 5.34
C MET A 108 -7.32 15.96 6.69
N ASN A 109 -8.18 14.94 6.76
CA ASN A 109 -8.84 14.56 8.01
C ASN A 109 -7.85 14.04 9.05
N LEU A 110 -6.85 13.23 8.63
CA LEU A 110 -5.77 12.78 9.52
C LEU A 110 -4.93 13.97 10.02
N ALA A 111 -4.64 14.94 9.15
CA ALA A 111 -3.85 16.12 9.51
C ALA A 111 -4.57 17.07 10.49
N ALA A 112 -5.87 16.92 10.69
CA ALA A 112 -6.64 17.66 11.71
C ALA A 112 -6.41 17.11 13.13
N ASP A 113 -5.93 15.87 13.27
CA ASP A 113 -5.59 15.26 14.57
C ASP A 113 -4.23 15.80 15.05
N ARG A 114 -4.26 16.68 16.04
CA ARG A 114 -3.06 17.31 16.62
C ARG A 114 -2.12 16.34 17.38
N ARG A 115 -2.55 15.11 17.61
CA ARG A 115 -1.71 14.06 18.21
C ARG A 115 -0.71 13.48 17.22
N LEU A 116 -0.90 13.77 15.92
CA LEU A 116 -0.15 13.24 14.80
C LEU A 116 0.61 14.34 14.08
N ARG A 117 1.71 13.94 13.47
CA ARG A 117 2.36 14.71 12.41
C ARG A 117 2.10 14.02 11.08
N VAL A 118 1.54 14.71 10.12
CA VAL A 118 1.43 14.19 8.74
C VAL A 118 2.55 14.78 7.91
N ALA A 119 3.36 13.93 7.31
CA ALA A 119 4.51 14.31 6.48
C ALA A 119 4.39 13.70 5.08
N GLY A 120 5.00 14.32 4.07
CA GLY A 120 4.93 13.89 2.68
C GLY A 120 6.29 13.71 2.03
N ILE A 121 6.47 12.64 1.26
CA ILE A 121 7.55 12.51 0.28
C ILE A 121 6.94 12.65 -1.11
N ASN A 122 7.28 13.73 -1.80
CA ASN A 122 6.85 13.96 -3.17
C ASN A 122 7.80 13.22 -4.12
N TYR A 123 7.29 12.15 -4.75
CA TYR A 123 8.06 11.15 -5.49
C TYR A 123 8.10 11.46 -6.98
N LYS A 124 9.30 11.63 -7.53
CA LYS A 124 9.58 11.80 -8.98
C LYS A 124 8.59 12.76 -9.65
N ASP A 125 8.47 13.94 -9.13
CA ASP A 125 7.49 14.94 -9.54
C ASP A 125 8.14 16.30 -9.85
N GLU A 126 7.43 17.13 -10.60
CA GLU A 126 7.83 18.50 -10.86
C GLU A 126 7.25 19.45 -9.80
N PRO A 127 8.05 20.35 -9.20
CA PRO A 127 7.61 21.20 -8.11
C PRO A 127 6.35 22.01 -8.40
N ASP A 128 6.19 22.52 -9.62
CA ASP A 128 5.02 23.30 -10.01
C ASP A 128 3.76 22.44 -10.07
N ASN A 129 3.87 21.20 -10.52
CA ASN A 129 2.78 20.26 -10.55
C ASN A 129 2.37 19.85 -9.13
N ALA A 130 3.36 19.55 -8.29
CA ALA A 130 3.16 19.21 -6.89
C ALA A 130 2.45 20.34 -6.12
N ARG A 131 2.88 21.61 -6.30
CA ARG A 131 2.19 22.77 -5.67
C ARG A 131 0.76 22.93 -6.17
N ARG A 132 0.53 22.81 -7.49
CA ARG A 132 -0.84 22.90 -8.03
C ARG A 132 -1.75 21.79 -7.49
N PHE A 133 -1.20 20.58 -7.32
CA PHE A 133 -1.92 19.45 -6.72
C PHE A 133 -2.35 19.80 -5.29
N LEU A 134 -1.40 20.22 -4.43
CA LEU A 134 -1.68 20.56 -3.05
C LEU A 134 -2.60 21.80 -2.92
N GLY A 135 -2.44 22.78 -3.82
CA GLY A 135 -3.36 23.94 -3.86
C GLY A 135 -4.79 23.57 -4.24
N ARG A 136 -4.97 22.52 -5.05
CA ARG A 136 -6.29 22.08 -5.49
C ARG A 136 -6.98 21.12 -4.51
N TYR A 137 -6.23 20.21 -3.90
CA TYR A 137 -6.79 19.12 -3.08
C TYR A 137 -6.53 19.29 -1.58
N GLY A 138 -5.83 20.36 -1.20
CA GLY A 138 -5.43 20.65 0.17
C GLY A 138 -4.02 20.17 0.49
N ASN A 139 -3.38 20.84 1.46
CA ASN A 139 -2.04 20.48 1.95
C ASN A 139 -2.11 19.89 3.37
N PRO A 140 -2.07 18.55 3.53
CA PRO A 140 -2.10 17.91 4.84
C PRO A 140 -0.74 17.96 5.55
N PHE A 141 0.34 18.27 4.83
CA PHE A 141 1.70 18.02 5.28
C PHE A 141 2.24 19.13 6.19
N ALA A 142 2.69 18.74 7.38
CA ALA A 142 3.47 19.58 8.28
C ALA A 142 4.96 19.65 7.87
N ALA A 143 5.43 18.68 7.08
CA ALA A 143 6.72 18.64 6.42
C ALA A 143 6.55 17.91 5.08
N ASN A 144 7.20 18.40 4.02
CA ASN A 144 7.14 17.75 2.71
C ASN A 144 8.46 17.85 1.98
N GLY A 145 9.08 16.70 1.69
CA GLY A 145 10.36 16.61 1.00
C GLY A 145 10.18 16.23 -0.47
N ILE A 146 11.07 16.70 -1.34
CA ILE A 146 11.11 16.32 -2.75
C ILE A 146 12.13 15.22 -2.95
N ASP A 147 11.66 14.07 -3.45
CA ASP A 147 12.49 12.94 -3.88
C ASP A 147 12.49 12.84 -5.43
N ARG A 148 13.25 13.71 -6.08
CA ARG A 148 13.28 13.81 -7.55
C ARG A 148 13.76 12.55 -8.24
N ASN A 149 14.72 11.85 -7.66
CA ASN A 149 15.32 10.65 -8.23
C ASN A 149 14.69 9.35 -7.72
N GLY A 150 13.81 9.42 -6.72
CA GLY A 150 13.14 8.28 -6.11
C GLY A 150 14.02 7.47 -5.16
N ARG A 151 15.18 8.01 -4.74
CA ARG A 151 16.11 7.29 -3.88
C ARG A 151 15.58 7.08 -2.48
N ALA A 152 15.00 8.13 -1.89
CA ALA A 152 14.38 8.00 -0.58
C ALA A 152 13.24 6.99 -0.59
N ALA A 153 12.40 7.01 -1.62
CA ALA A 153 11.34 6.01 -1.78
C ALA A 153 11.88 4.58 -1.85
N ILE A 154 13.01 4.34 -2.53
CA ILE A 154 13.68 3.02 -2.56
C ILE A 154 14.15 2.62 -1.15
N GLU A 155 14.78 3.52 -0.40
CA GLU A 155 15.25 3.27 0.97
C GLU A 155 14.08 2.94 1.92
N TRP A 156 12.91 3.57 1.72
CA TRP A 156 11.66 3.25 2.42
C TRP A 156 10.96 1.98 1.90
N GLY A 157 11.55 1.31 0.91
CA GLY A 157 10.96 0.10 0.31
C GLY A 157 9.61 0.36 -0.37
N VAL A 158 9.42 1.55 -0.95
CA VAL A 158 8.21 1.94 -1.67
C VAL A 158 8.15 1.20 -3.00
N TYR A 159 7.04 0.53 -3.26
CA TYR A 159 6.78 -0.17 -4.52
C TYR A 159 6.15 0.76 -5.56
N GLY A 160 5.35 1.71 -5.09
CA GLY A 160 4.64 2.66 -5.94
C GLY A 160 3.94 3.73 -5.10
N VAL A 161 3.22 4.65 -5.77
CA VAL A 161 2.46 5.69 -5.08
C VAL A 161 0.96 5.49 -5.29
N PRO A 162 0.15 5.73 -4.23
CA PRO A 162 0.55 6.15 -2.90
C PRO A 162 0.94 4.98 -1.99
N GLU A 163 1.78 5.25 -0.99
CA GLU A 163 2.02 4.39 0.14
C GLU A 163 2.09 5.21 1.43
N THR A 164 1.62 4.65 2.53
CA THR A 164 1.57 5.36 3.82
C THR A 164 2.25 4.56 4.91
N PHE A 165 3.12 5.21 5.67
CA PHE A 165 3.83 4.64 6.80
C PHE A 165 3.35 5.29 8.10
N VAL A 166 3.21 4.50 9.16
CA VAL A 166 3.08 4.99 10.53
C VAL A 166 4.41 4.81 11.21
N VAL A 167 5.04 5.90 11.61
CA VAL A 167 6.29 5.89 12.39
C VAL A 167 5.95 6.22 13.83
N GLY A 168 6.36 5.34 14.74
CA GLY A 168 6.16 5.50 16.17
C GLY A 168 7.06 6.60 16.76
N ARG A 169 6.79 6.97 18.02
CA ARG A 169 7.59 7.96 18.75
C ARG A 169 9.05 7.54 18.96
N ASP A 170 9.32 6.25 18.91
CA ASP A 170 10.66 5.66 18.96
C ASP A 170 11.44 5.77 17.64
N GLY A 171 10.78 6.29 16.58
CA GLY A 171 11.34 6.38 15.23
C GLY A 171 11.29 5.08 14.44
N HIS A 172 10.60 4.03 14.92
CA HIS A 172 10.45 2.77 14.20
C HIS A 172 9.17 2.76 13.36
N ILE A 173 9.22 2.06 12.23
CA ILE A 173 8.04 1.88 11.37
C ILE A 173 7.08 0.89 12.05
N ALA A 174 5.95 1.40 12.53
CA ALA A 174 4.93 0.59 13.19
C ALA A 174 3.98 -0.09 12.20
N TYR A 175 3.75 0.55 11.03
CA TYR A 175 2.82 0.04 10.02
C TYR A 175 3.14 0.60 8.63
N LYS A 176 2.80 -0.16 7.59
CA LYS A 176 2.88 0.25 6.19
C LYS A 176 1.58 -0.13 5.47
N LEU A 177 0.96 0.84 4.81
CA LEU A 177 -0.15 0.66 3.90
C LEU A 177 0.34 0.82 2.47
N ILE A 178 0.14 -0.21 1.64
CA ILE A 178 0.45 -0.18 0.21
C ILE A 178 -0.83 0.19 -0.54
N GLY A 179 -0.74 1.15 -1.45
CA GLY A 179 -1.88 1.68 -2.18
C GLY A 179 -2.62 2.80 -1.44
N PRO A 180 -3.74 3.28 -2.00
CA PRO A 180 -4.45 4.45 -1.48
C PRO A 180 -5.15 4.19 -0.16
N ILE A 181 -5.22 5.23 0.66
CA ILE A 181 -6.10 5.24 1.83
C ILE A 181 -7.54 5.29 1.32
N THR A 182 -8.34 4.33 1.78
CA THR A 182 -9.77 4.25 1.55
C THR A 182 -10.51 4.34 2.89
N PRO A 183 -11.82 4.66 2.93
CA PRO A 183 -12.57 4.64 4.19
C PRO A 183 -12.46 3.30 4.93
N ASP A 184 -12.47 2.19 4.21
CA ASP A 184 -12.39 0.85 4.78
C ASP A 184 -11.04 0.57 5.45
N ASN A 185 -9.93 0.75 4.73
CA ASN A 185 -8.59 0.48 5.28
C ASN A 185 -8.14 1.55 6.29
N LEU A 186 -8.66 2.77 6.19
CA LEU A 186 -8.45 3.82 7.19
C LEU A 186 -8.99 3.37 8.56
N ASP A 187 -10.23 2.91 8.60
CA ASP A 187 -10.90 2.56 9.86
C ASP A 187 -10.44 1.18 10.39
N LYS A 188 -10.22 0.20 9.50
CA LYS A 188 -9.90 -1.17 9.91
C LYS A 188 -8.41 -1.44 10.13
N ALA A 189 -7.53 -0.62 9.55
CA ALA A 189 -6.09 -0.89 9.58
C ALA A 189 -5.26 0.32 10.00
N LEU A 190 -5.37 1.46 9.30
CA LEU A 190 -4.48 2.60 9.52
C LEU A 190 -4.74 3.28 10.87
N LYS A 191 -5.99 3.61 11.22
CA LYS A 191 -6.34 4.19 12.53
C LYS A 191 -5.96 3.29 13.71
N PRO A 192 -6.26 1.98 13.71
CA PRO A 192 -5.79 1.07 14.76
C PRO A 192 -4.26 1.06 14.93
N ALA A 193 -3.51 1.10 13.81
CA ALA A 193 -2.06 1.17 13.85
C ALA A 193 -1.56 2.51 14.45
N ILE A 194 -2.20 3.62 14.09
CA ILE A 194 -1.93 4.95 14.65
C ILE A 194 -2.20 4.96 16.15
N GLU A 195 -3.37 4.50 16.60
CA GLU A 195 -3.72 4.49 18.03
C GLU A 195 -2.78 3.60 18.83
N LYS A 196 -2.35 2.46 18.28
CA LYS A 196 -1.31 1.61 18.90
C LYS A 196 0.00 2.36 19.03
N ALA A 197 0.43 3.10 18.03
CA ALA A 197 1.66 3.91 18.08
C ALA A 197 1.54 5.08 19.08
N LEU A 198 0.36 5.69 19.20
CA LEU A 198 0.06 6.73 20.18
C LEU A 198 0.05 6.21 21.63
N ALA A 199 -0.40 4.97 21.83
CA ALA A 199 -0.42 4.34 23.14
C ALA A 199 0.97 3.87 23.61
N ALA A 200 1.94 3.73 22.69
CA ALA A 200 3.30 3.36 23.03
C ALA A 200 3.98 4.44 23.90
N PRO A 201 4.80 4.04 24.90
CA PRO A 201 5.52 4.99 25.75
C PRO A 201 6.40 5.94 24.92
N LYS A 202 6.52 7.18 25.37
CA LYS A 202 7.53 8.08 24.80
C LYS A 202 8.91 7.57 25.14
N PRO A 203 9.86 7.54 24.19
CA PRO A 203 11.25 7.21 24.51
C PRO A 203 11.76 8.17 25.60
N ALA A 204 12.57 7.66 26.52
CA ALA A 204 13.21 8.49 27.51
C ALA A 204 14.07 9.56 26.80
N LYS A 205 14.01 10.81 27.28
CA LYS A 205 14.88 11.86 26.76
C LYS A 205 16.33 11.48 27.07
N GLY A 206 17.11 11.07 26.07
CA GLY A 206 18.54 10.86 26.23
C GLY A 206 19.15 9.59 25.68
N GLU A 207 18.45 8.80 24.82
CA GLU A 207 19.09 7.71 24.05
C GLU A 207 19.14 8.04 22.56
#